data_121d79817aa54a773055b8be2cb518cd
#
_entry.id   121d79817aa54a773055b8be2cb518cd
#
_cell.length_a   1.000
_cell.length_b   1.000
_cell.length_c   1.000
_cell.angle_alpha   90.00
_cell.angle_beta   90.00
_cell.angle_gamma   90.00
#
_symmetry.space_group_name_H-M   'P 1'
#
loop_
_entity.id
_entity.type
_entity.pdbx_description
1 polymer ?
#
loop_
_entity_poly.entity_id
_entity_poly.type
_entity_poly.pdbx_seq_one_letter_code
_entity_poly.pdbx_strand_id
1 'polypeptide(L)'
;MGMKSIKDVFKIGKGPSSSHTMGPFKSVRHYVNHHTDARKIMVTLYGSLAATGKGHLTDWACEDAFRDGTVAIAWKPKENLPMHPNGMKVASVNFDGDLYDKWTYYSIGGGDIVCMENPIESEDNDNVYDMTTMTDIMNWCNQTGKSYWEFVNECEGPDSGVWEHLELVWKVMKDAVERGIEQEGVLPGPLCLRRKALSYHVRAFGQGDTFKTRGLVFAFALAVSEENACGGTIVTAPTCGSCGVLPSVLYHMHTKYEFNDTRIIRALATSGLIGAIVKNNASVSGAEVGCQGEVGVACAMAAAAVAQLMGGSPSQIE
;
A
#
# COMPACT_ATOMS: atom_id res chain seq x y z
N MET A 1 -22.22 -6.45 7.75
CA MET A 1 -20.82 -6.41 8.21
C MET A 1 -20.34 -5.00 8.00
N GLY A 2 -19.68 -4.38 8.98
CA GLY A 2 -19.14 -3.03 8.84
C GLY A 2 -17.79 -3.00 8.13
N MET A 3 -17.26 -1.80 7.84
CA MET A 3 -15.93 -1.61 7.28
C MET A 3 -14.89 -1.39 8.38
N LYS A 4 -13.65 -1.82 8.10
CA LYS A 4 -12.47 -1.55 8.96
C LYS A 4 -12.04 -0.10 8.88
N SER A 5 -11.15 0.30 9.80
CA SER A 5 -10.48 1.61 9.76
C SER A 5 -9.84 1.91 8.41
N ILE A 6 -9.86 3.19 7.98
CA ILE A 6 -9.17 3.65 6.77
C ILE A 6 -7.65 3.48 6.86
N LYS A 7 -7.08 3.30 8.05
CA LYS A 7 -5.67 2.92 8.22
C LYS A 7 -5.31 1.65 7.44
N ASP A 8 -6.28 0.75 7.27
CA ASP A 8 -6.11 -0.49 6.53
C ASP A 8 -5.97 -0.30 5.00
N VAL A 9 -6.35 0.85 4.48
CA VAL A 9 -6.16 1.24 3.08
C VAL A 9 -4.74 1.77 2.84
N PHE A 10 -4.21 2.53 3.80
CA PHE A 10 -2.91 3.17 3.71
C PHE A 10 -1.86 2.43 4.55
N LYS A 11 -1.08 1.57 3.92
CA LYS A 11 0.00 0.84 4.58
C LYS A 11 1.35 1.35 4.12
N ILE A 12 2.17 1.74 5.08
CA ILE A 12 3.56 2.15 4.83
C ILE A 12 4.43 0.91 4.76
N GLY A 13 5.23 0.81 3.71
CA GLY A 13 6.13 -0.33 3.54
C GLY A 13 7.00 -0.24 2.30
N LYS A 14 7.79 -1.28 2.08
CA LYS A 14 8.69 -1.37 0.94
C LYS A 14 8.02 -2.09 -0.22
N GLY A 15 8.16 -1.51 -1.43
CA GLY A 15 7.73 -2.15 -2.67
C GLY A 15 8.65 -3.29 -3.13
N PRO A 16 8.39 -3.84 -4.31
CA PRO A 16 7.44 -3.35 -5.31
C PRO A 16 6.01 -3.89 -5.20
N SER A 17 5.73 -4.87 -4.33
CA SER A 17 4.44 -5.55 -4.29
C SER A 17 3.88 -5.67 -2.87
N SER A 18 2.61 -5.33 -2.68
CA SER A 18 1.95 -5.53 -1.39
C SER A 18 1.81 -7.01 -1.03
N SER A 19 1.51 -7.88 -2.00
CA SER A 19 1.36 -9.33 -1.75
C SER A 19 2.66 -10.11 -1.81
N HIS A 20 3.62 -9.72 -2.67
CA HIS A 20 4.86 -10.48 -2.89
C HIS A 20 6.09 -9.92 -2.18
N THR A 21 6.02 -8.69 -1.64
CA THR A 21 7.11 -8.07 -0.89
C THR A 21 6.68 -7.78 0.54
N MET A 22 5.65 -6.93 0.74
CA MET A 22 5.19 -6.56 2.09
C MET A 22 4.62 -7.74 2.88
N GLY A 23 3.83 -8.62 2.23
CA GLY A 23 3.28 -9.81 2.85
C GLY A 23 4.36 -10.77 3.37
N PRO A 24 5.29 -11.24 2.53
CA PRO A 24 6.44 -12.04 2.97
C PRO A 24 7.30 -11.38 4.05
N PHE A 25 7.59 -10.09 3.92
CA PHE A 25 8.30 -9.33 4.97
C PHE A 25 7.58 -9.42 6.32
N LYS A 26 6.27 -9.11 6.35
CA LYS A 26 5.46 -9.19 7.57
C LYS A 26 5.40 -10.61 8.13
N SER A 27 5.27 -11.62 7.26
CA SER A 27 5.20 -13.02 7.66
C SER A 27 6.48 -13.47 8.37
N VAL A 28 7.65 -13.16 7.78
CA VAL A 28 8.94 -13.46 8.41
C VAL A 28 9.11 -12.66 9.70
N ARG A 29 8.76 -11.37 9.70
CA ARG A 29 8.86 -10.52 10.89
C ARG A 29 7.98 -11.02 12.03
N HIS A 30 6.74 -11.43 11.73
CA HIS A 30 5.84 -12.05 12.70
C HIS A 30 6.44 -13.34 13.27
N TYR A 31 6.99 -14.21 12.42
CA TYR A 31 7.62 -15.46 12.84
C TYR A 31 8.79 -15.21 13.79
N VAL A 32 9.76 -14.38 13.41
CA VAL A 32 10.96 -14.13 14.22
C VAL A 32 10.66 -13.41 15.54
N ASN A 33 9.62 -12.59 15.59
CA ASN A 33 9.20 -11.95 16.84
C ASN A 33 8.69 -12.97 17.87
N HIS A 34 8.17 -14.12 17.42
CA HIS A 34 7.73 -15.22 18.28
C HIS A 34 8.80 -16.30 18.50
N HIS A 35 9.88 -16.26 17.73
CA HIS A 35 11.00 -17.21 17.81
C HIS A 35 12.33 -16.44 17.96
N THR A 36 12.47 -15.73 19.06
CA THR A 36 13.59 -14.80 19.33
C THR A 36 14.95 -15.51 19.48
N ASP A 37 14.97 -16.80 19.71
CA ASP A 37 16.13 -17.67 19.78
C ASP A 37 16.60 -18.18 18.41
N ALA A 38 15.76 -18.07 17.37
CA ALA A 38 16.11 -18.48 16.02
C ALA A 38 17.32 -17.68 15.50
N ARG A 39 18.30 -18.39 14.92
CA ARG A 39 19.48 -17.79 14.26
C ARG A 39 19.48 -18.04 12.76
N LYS A 40 18.76 -19.08 12.35
CA LYS A 40 18.60 -19.46 10.94
C LYS A 40 17.17 -19.92 10.72
N ILE A 41 16.57 -19.46 9.65
CA ILE A 41 15.24 -19.88 9.22
C ILE A 41 15.25 -20.36 7.78
N MET A 42 14.32 -21.27 7.47
CA MET A 42 14.00 -21.71 6.13
C MET A 42 12.65 -21.14 5.73
N VAL A 43 12.63 -20.35 4.67
CA VAL A 43 11.40 -19.84 4.06
C VAL A 43 11.12 -20.66 2.80
N THR A 44 9.98 -21.34 2.76
CA THR A 44 9.53 -22.06 1.56
C THR A 44 8.39 -21.29 0.92
N LEU A 45 8.61 -20.80 -0.29
CA LEU A 45 7.64 -20.05 -1.09
C LEU A 45 6.90 -20.99 -2.05
N TYR A 46 5.59 -20.82 -2.17
CA TYR A 46 4.73 -21.67 -2.99
C TYR A 46 3.98 -20.85 -4.04
N GLY A 47 3.52 -21.54 -5.10
CA GLY A 47 2.64 -20.99 -6.13
C GLY A 47 3.11 -19.65 -6.69
N SER A 48 2.28 -18.63 -6.63
CA SER A 48 2.56 -17.31 -7.19
C SER A 48 3.76 -16.62 -6.52
N LEU A 49 3.93 -16.74 -5.17
CA LEU A 49 5.09 -16.20 -4.46
C LEU A 49 6.41 -16.77 -4.99
N ALA A 50 6.43 -18.05 -5.34
CA ALA A 50 7.62 -18.69 -5.90
C ALA A 50 7.82 -18.39 -7.38
N ALA A 51 6.73 -18.36 -8.16
CA ALA A 51 6.79 -18.19 -9.61
C ALA A 51 7.28 -16.79 -10.03
N THR A 52 6.88 -15.75 -9.30
CA THR A 52 7.18 -14.36 -9.64
C THR A 52 8.00 -13.62 -8.58
N GLY A 53 8.32 -14.29 -7.47
CA GLY A 53 8.91 -13.67 -6.28
C GLY A 53 10.26 -12.97 -6.52
N LYS A 54 11.13 -13.52 -7.36
CA LYS A 54 12.41 -12.87 -7.70
C LYS A 54 12.21 -11.50 -8.36
N GLY A 55 11.21 -11.39 -9.23
CA GLY A 55 10.87 -10.12 -9.87
C GLY A 55 10.21 -9.11 -8.92
N HIS A 56 9.67 -9.59 -7.79
CA HIS A 56 9.06 -8.78 -6.75
C HIS A 56 9.93 -8.61 -5.51
N LEU A 57 11.21 -8.95 -5.57
CA LEU A 57 12.16 -8.84 -4.45
C LEU A 57 11.69 -9.61 -3.19
N THR A 58 11.00 -10.75 -3.36
CA THR A 58 10.45 -11.52 -2.24
C THR A 58 11.55 -12.11 -1.36
N ASP A 59 12.65 -12.59 -1.97
CA ASP A 59 13.84 -13.06 -1.27
C ASP A 59 14.45 -11.95 -0.42
N TRP A 60 14.73 -10.82 -1.04
CA TRP A 60 15.25 -9.64 -0.35
C TRP A 60 14.34 -9.20 0.81
N ALA A 61 13.02 -9.22 0.62
CA ALA A 61 12.07 -8.85 1.66
C ALA A 61 12.12 -9.81 2.86
N CYS A 62 12.27 -11.11 2.62
CA CYS A 62 12.45 -12.09 3.69
C CYS A 62 13.77 -11.90 4.44
N GLU A 63 14.86 -11.62 3.73
CA GLU A 63 16.17 -11.33 4.33
C GLU A 63 16.15 -10.02 5.12
N ASP A 64 15.54 -8.96 4.58
CA ASP A 64 15.41 -7.66 5.25
C ASP A 64 14.56 -7.75 6.54
N ALA A 65 13.60 -8.68 6.60
CA ALA A 65 12.80 -8.93 7.78
C ALA A 65 13.56 -9.63 8.92
N PHE A 66 14.66 -10.32 8.61
CA PHE A 66 15.48 -11.06 9.59
C PHE A 66 16.96 -10.75 9.44
N ARG A 67 17.35 -9.49 9.60
CA ARG A 67 18.73 -8.99 9.42
C ARG A 67 19.74 -9.57 10.42
N ASP A 68 19.27 -9.94 11.62
CA ASP A 68 20.13 -10.46 12.69
C ASP A 68 20.38 -11.99 12.57
N GLY A 69 19.83 -12.61 11.52
CA GLY A 69 19.94 -14.03 11.29
C GLY A 69 20.19 -14.41 9.84
N THR A 70 20.06 -15.69 9.53
CA THR A 70 20.24 -16.22 8.19
C THR A 70 18.93 -16.75 7.63
N VAL A 71 18.56 -16.33 6.43
CA VAL A 71 17.39 -16.80 5.70
C VAL A 71 17.80 -17.70 4.55
N ALA A 72 17.34 -18.94 4.54
CA ALA A 72 17.44 -19.82 3.38
C ALA A 72 16.08 -19.86 2.67
N ILE A 73 16.06 -19.81 1.34
CA ILE A 73 14.81 -19.75 0.57
C ILE A 73 14.70 -20.96 -0.36
N ALA A 74 13.59 -21.68 -0.24
CA ALA A 74 13.19 -22.74 -1.15
C ALA A 74 12.01 -22.28 -2.04
N TRP A 75 12.16 -22.47 -3.35
CA TRP A 75 11.17 -22.04 -4.36
C TRP A 75 10.39 -23.22 -4.90
N LYS A 76 9.06 -23.21 -4.73
CA LYS A 76 8.13 -24.27 -5.18
C LYS A 76 7.01 -23.71 -6.06
N PRO A 77 7.33 -23.23 -7.27
CA PRO A 77 6.35 -22.54 -8.13
C PRO A 77 5.23 -23.44 -8.67
N LYS A 78 5.42 -24.76 -8.66
CA LYS A 78 4.43 -25.74 -9.12
C LYS A 78 3.55 -26.31 -8.01
N GLU A 79 3.85 -26.01 -6.74
CA GLU A 79 3.09 -26.46 -5.59
C GLU A 79 2.26 -25.28 -5.05
N ASN A 80 0.99 -25.53 -4.75
CA ASN A 80 0.11 -24.55 -4.09
C ASN A 80 -0.27 -25.04 -2.69
N LEU A 81 -0.42 -24.10 -1.77
CA LEU A 81 -1.04 -24.39 -0.47
C LEU A 81 -2.57 -24.21 -0.59
N PRO A 82 -3.37 -24.93 0.24
CA PRO A 82 -4.82 -25.08 0.00
C PRO A 82 -5.61 -23.78 0.03
N MET A 83 -5.24 -22.81 0.88
CA MET A 83 -6.09 -21.66 1.17
C MET A 83 -5.94 -20.52 0.16
N HIS A 84 -4.71 -20.25 -0.33
CA HIS A 84 -4.43 -19.12 -1.22
C HIS A 84 -3.17 -19.38 -2.07
N PRO A 85 -3.09 -18.91 -3.33
CA PRO A 85 -1.92 -19.12 -4.20
C PRO A 85 -0.64 -18.41 -3.70
N ASN A 86 -0.75 -17.39 -2.86
CA ASN A 86 0.39 -16.71 -2.23
C ASN A 86 0.71 -17.33 -0.87
N GLY A 87 0.98 -18.63 -0.85
CA GLY A 87 1.33 -19.35 0.38
C GLY A 87 2.84 -19.40 0.62
N MET A 88 3.23 -19.38 1.90
CA MET A 88 4.60 -19.63 2.32
C MET A 88 4.66 -20.35 3.65
N LYS A 89 5.78 -21.04 3.91
CA LYS A 89 6.08 -21.64 5.22
C LYS A 89 7.40 -21.08 5.73
N VAL A 90 7.44 -20.78 7.02
CA VAL A 90 8.65 -20.36 7.73
C VAL A 90 8.92 -21.39 8.83
N ALA A 91 10.17 -21.83 8.95
CA ALA A 91 10.59 -22.78 9.98
C ALA A 91 11.97 -22.40 10.50
N SER A 92 12.22 -22.64 11.78
CA SER A 92 13.54 -22.54 12.36
C SER A 92 14.41 -23.74 11.92
N VAL A 93 15.73 -23.52 11.86
CA VAL A 93 16.71 -24.55 11.46
C VAL A 93 17.66 -24.76 12.64
N ASN A 94 17.78 -26.00 13.13
CA ASN A 94 18.72 -26.37 14.19
C ASN A 94 20.16 -26.50 13.65
N PHE A 95 21.12 -26.80 14.54
CA PHE A 95 22.53 -26.98 14.18
C PHE A 95 22.79 -28.17 13.23
N ASP A 96 21.91 -29.19 13.29
CA ASP A 96 22.00 -30.39 12.43
C ASP A 96 21.35 -30.17 11.06
N GLY A 97 20.66 -29.04 10.88
CA GLY A 97 19.98 -28.67 9.64
C GLY A 97 18.51 -29.10 9.58
N ASP A 98 17.96 -29.65 10.65
CA ASP A 98 16.56 -30.04 10.72
C ASP A 98 15.63 -28.85 10.92
N LEU A 99 14.44 -28.94 10.32
CA LEU A 99 13.41 -27.92 10.42
C LEU A 99 12.48 -28.22 11.60
N TYR A 100 12.26 -27.21 12.44
CA TYR A 100 11.32 -27.26 13.55
C TYR A 100 10.46 -25.99 13.62
N ASP A 101 9.40 -25.96 14.42
CA ASP A 101 8.47 -24.82 14.60
C ASP A 101 8.01 -24.21 13.26
N LYS A 102 7.42 -25.03 12.42
CA LYS A 102 6.99 -24.66 11.08
C LYS A 102 5.63 -23.98 11.11
N TRP A 103 5.59 -22.70 10.68
CA TRP A 103 4.36 -21.92 10.52
C TRP A 103 4.02 -21.66 9.06
N THR A 104 2.71 -21.69 8.78
CA THR A 104 2.15 -21.49 7.44
C THR A 104 1.49 -20.13 7.34
N TYR A 105 1.90 -19.34 6.35
CA TYR A 105 1.39 -18.01 6.08
C TYR A 105 0.76 -17.92 4.70
N TYR A 106 -0.21 -17.02 4.58
CA TYR A 106 -0.82 -16.63 3.31
C TYR A 106 -0.84 -15.10 3.20
N SER A 107 -0.34 -14.58 2.08
CA SER A 107 -0.44 -13.16 1.75
C SER A 107 -1.71 -12.93 0.93
N ILE A 108 -2.74 -12.38 1.56
CA ILE A 108 -4.11 -12.29 1.03
C ILE A 108 -4.42 -11.01 0.25
N GLY A 109 -3.41 -10.16 -0.03
CA GLY A 109 -3.53 -8.92 -0.77
C GLY A 109 -3.43 -7.68 0.12
N GLY A 110 -3.19 -6.51 -0.47
CA GLY A 110 -3.04 -5.24 0.25
C GLY A 110 -1.94 -5.19 1.31
N GLY A 111 -1.07 -6.21 1.37
CA GLY A 111 -0.06 -6.40 2.42
C GLY A 111 -0.61 -7.04 3.69
N ASP A 112 -1.80 -7.66 3.63
CA ASP A 112 -2.37 -8.46 4.70
C ASP A 112 -1.86 -9.88 4.66
N ILE A 113 -1.72 -10.49 5.85
CA ILE A 113 -1.25 -11.86 6.02
C ILE A 113 -2.13 -12.62 7.00
N VAL A 114 -2.24 -13.92 6.77
CA VAL A 114 -2.87 -14.88 7.69
C VAL A 114 -1.82 -15.89 8.10
N CYS A 115 -1.72 -16.19 9.40
CA CYS A 115 -0.93 -17.29 9.95
C CYS A 115 -1.88 -18.39 10.47
N MET A 116 -1.60 -19.64 10.12
CA MET A 116 -2.46 -20.77 10.49
C MET A 116 -2.21 -21.24 11.92
N GLU A 117 -0.98 -21.18 12.37
CA GLU A 117 -0.54 -21.69 13.68
C GLU A 117 -0.70 -20.64 14.79
N ASN A 118 -0.52 -19.37 14.46
CA ASN A 118 -0.68 -18.26 15.39
C ASN A 118 -1.47 -17.13 14.70
N PRO A 119 -2.80 -17.07 14.85
CA PRO A 119 -3.62 -16.06 14.25
C PRO A 119 -3.11 -14.65 14.60
N ILE A 120 -2.92 -13.84 13.58
CA ILE A 120 -2.49 -12.46 13.77
C ILE A 120 -3.72 -11.67 14.23
N GLU A 121 -3.71 -11.32 15.51
CA GLU A 121 -4.67 -10.37 16.03
C GLU A 121 -4.38 -9.02 15.36
N SER A 122 -5.24 -8.60 14.43
CA SER A 122 -5.18 -7.24 13.95
C SER A 122 -5.71 -6.36 15.08
N GLU A 123 -4.92 -5.40 15.52
CA GLU A 123 -5.33 -4.39 16.50
C GLU A 123 -6.60 -3.64 16.05
N ASP A 124 -6.93 -3.70 14.76
CA ASP A 124 -8.07 -3.06 14.10
C ASP A 124 -9.10 -4.09 13.56
N ASN A 125 -9.40 -5.18 14.29
CA ASN A 125 -10.40 -6.17 13.85
C ASN A 125 -11.84 -5.71 14.01
N ASP A 126 -12.07 -4.61 14.71
CA ASP A 126 -13.40 -4.07 14.93
C ASP A 126 -13.88 -3.31 13.69
N ASN A 127 -15.14 -3.53 13.34
CA ASN A 127 -15.81 -2.71 12.34
C ASN A 127 -15.95 -1.27 12.88
N VAL A 128 -15.29 -0.35 12.23
CA VAL A 128 -15.30 1.08 12.59
C VAL A 128 -16.49 1.79 11.94
N TYR A 129 -16.88 1.35 10.74
CA TYR A 129 -17.95 1.99 9.98
C TYR A 129 -19.12 1.05 9.81
N ASP A 130 -20.30 1.46 10.32
CA ASP A 130 -21.55 0.71 10.12
C ASP A 130 -22.12 0.90 8.71
N MET A 131 -21.92 2.08 8.11
CA MET A 131 -22.32 2.38 6.73
C MET A 131 -21.24 1.91 5.76
N THR A 132 -21.62 1.09 4.78
CA THR A 132 -20.69 0.44 3.87
C THR A 132 -20.91 0.83 2.40
N THR A 133 -21.92 1.64 2.11
CA THR A 133 -22.21 2.11 0.75
C THR A 133 -22.02 3.61 0.62
N MET A 134 -21.59 4.04 -0.56
CA MET A 134 -21.43 5.48 -0.86
C MET A 134 -22.76 6.24 -0.69
N THR A 135 -23.86 5.63 -1.11
CA THR A 135 -25.22 6.22 -1.00
C THR A 135 -25.61 6.51 0.45
N ASP A 136 -25.39 5.56 1.37
CA ASP A 136 -25.74 5.73 2.79
C ASP A 136 -24.91 6.84 3.42
N ILE A 137 -23.61 6.86 3.16
CA ILE A 137 -22.70 7.89 3.69
C ILE A 137 -23.01 9.26 3.11
N MET A 138 -23.33 9.35 1.81
CA MET A 138 -23.75 10.60 1.18
C MET A 138 -25.07 11.13 1.79
N ASN A 139 -26.05 10.25 2.04
CA ASN A 139 -27.29 10.61 2.70
C ASN A 139 -27.04 11.13 4.12
N TRP A 140 -26.14 10.49 4.87
CA TRP A 140 -25.72 10.97 6.18
C TRP A 140 -25.07 12.37 6.09
N CYS A 141 -24.18 12.61 5.14
CA CYS A 141 -23.57 13.91 4.90
C CYS A 141 -24.62 14.98 4.59
N ASN A 142 -25.61 14.67 3.74
CA ASN A 142 -26.68 15.59 3.38
C ASN A 142 -27.63 15.89 4.56
N GLN A 143 -27.88 14.93 5.43
CA GLN A 143 -28.75 15.10 6.61
C GLN A 143 -28.06 15.88 7.72
N THR A 144 -26.77 15.68 7.91
CA THR A 144 -25.98 16.30 8.99
C THR A 144 -25.35 17.64 8.60
N GLY A 145 -25.24 17.91 7.29
CA GLY A 145 -24.49 19.05 6.76
C GLY A 145 -22.96 18.89 6.85
N LYS A 146 -22.49 17.68 7.17
CA LYS A 146 -21.06 17.36 7.33
C LYS A 146 -20.47 16.78 6.04
N SER A 147 -19.16 16.88 5.92
CA SER A 147 -18.36 16.34 4.83
C SER A 147 -17.92 14.90 5.10
N TYR A 148 -17.35 14.20 4.07
CA TYR A 148 -16.85 12.83 4.21
C TYR A 148 -15.72 12.70 5.23
N TRP A 149 -14.79 13.66 5.30
CA TRP A 149 -13.71 13.59 6.30
C TRP A 149 -14.25 13.79 7.73
N GLU A 150 -15.36 14.53 7.93
CA GLU A 150 -16.02 14.65 9.23
C GLU A 150 -16.76 13.35 9.59
N PHE A 151 -17.34 12.66 8.61
CA PHE A 151 -17.85 11.30 8.80
C PHE A 151 -16.75 10.34 9.28
N VAL A 152 -15.57 10.37 8.62
CA VAL A 152 -14.42 9.59 9.08
C VAL A 152 -14.05 9.93 10.51
N ASN A 153 -13.98 11.22 10.84
CA ASN A 153 -13.62 11.68 12.18
C ASN A 153 -14.61 11.19 13.26
N GLU A 154 -15.89 11.11 12.95
CA GLU A 154 -16.91 10.61 13.90
C GLU A 154 -16.83 9.10 14.08
N CYS A 155 -16.64 8.36 13.00
CA CYS A 155 -16.58 6.90 13.06
C CYS A 155 -15.28 6.38 13.68
N GLU A 156 -14.14 6.97 13.33
CA GLU A 156 -12.84 6.55 13.88
C GLU A 156 -12.68 6.97 15.35
N GLY A 157 -13.24 8.11 15.72
CA GLY A 157 -13.11 8.66 17.07
C GLY A 157 -11.73 9.27 17.38
N PRO A 158 -11.61 9.96 18.51
CA PRO A 158 -10.41 10.73 18.86
C PRO A 158 -9.21 9.86 19.23
N ASP A 159 -9.44 8.67 19.76
CA ASP A 159 -8.40 7.80 20.32
C ASP A 159 -7.90 6.74 19.30
N SER A 160 -8.39 6.76 18.07
CA SER A 160 -8.04 5.76 17.05
C SER A 160 -6.61 5.89 16.49
N GLY A 161 -5.97 7.06 16.67
CA GLY A 161 -4.69 7.38 16.06
C GLY A 161 -4.73 7.53 14.53
N VAL A 162 -5.94 7.67 13.94
CA VAL A 162 -6.08 7.78 12.47
C VAL A 162 -5.44 9.06 11.94
N TRP A 163 -5.53 10.17 12.66
CA TRP A 163 -4.99 11.45 12.20
C TRP A 163 -3.47 11.46 12.21
N GLU A 164 -2.84 10.95 13.26
CA GLU A 164 -1.40 10.76 13.35
C GLU A 164 -0.89 9.81 12.26
N HIS A 165 -1.67 8.76 11.99
CA HIS A 165 -1.38 7.84 10.88
C HIS A 165 -1.43 8.55 9.52
N LEU A 166 -2.47 9.36 9.26
CA LEU A 166 -2.59 10.12 8.01
C LEU A 166 -1.52 11.20 7.86
N GLU A 167 -1.07 11.82 8.95
CA GLU A 167 0.08 12.72 8.95
C GLU A 167 1.36 12.01 8.51
N LEU A 168 1.60 10.82 9.08
CA LEU A 168 2.73 10.00 8.69
C LEU A 168 2.62 9.51 7.23
N VAL A 169 1.42 9.11 6.81
CA VAL A 169 1.12 8.73 5.41
C VAL A 169 1.47 9.87 4.47
N TRP A 170 0.99 11.08 4.76
CA TRP A 170 1.29 12.25 3.94
C TRP A 170 2.78 12.57 3.87
N LYS A 171 3.46 12.50 5.01
CA LYS A 171 4.91 12.68 5.05
C LYS A 171 5.62 11.67 4.15
N VAL A 172 5.32 10.38 4.27
CA VAL A 172 5.95 9.33 3.46
C VAL A 172 5.63 9.50 1.97
N MET A 173 4.42 9.93 1.62
CA MET A 173 4.04 10.23 0.24
C MET A 173 4.87 11.38 -0.35
N LYS A 174 5.05 12.49 0.39
CA LYS A 174 5.92 13.61 -0.01
C LYS A 174 7.36 13.14 -0.21
N ASP A 175 7.90 12.48 0.80
CA ASP A 175 9.28 11.98 0.79
C ASP A 175 9.53 11.03 -0.41
N ALA A 176 8.55 10.19 -0.77
CA ALA A 176 8.67 9.28 -1.90
C ALA A 176 8.68 10.02 -3.26
N VAL A 177 7.88 11.06 -3.42
CA VAL A 177 7.90 11.92 -4.62
C VAL A 177 9.26 12.63 -4.74
N GLU A 178 9.72 13.28 -3.67
CA GLU A 178 10.95 14.06 -3.66
C GLU A 178 12.18 13.19 -3.93
N ARG A 179 12.32 12.06 -3.23
CA ARG A 179 13.41 11.11 -3.49
C ARG A 179 13.39 10.58 -4.92
N GLY A 180 12.20 10.18 -5.42
CA GLY A 180 12.07 9.57 -6.73
C GLY A 180 12.39 10.53 -7.88
N ILE A 181 12.13 11.85 -7.70
CA ILE A 181 12.50 12.86 -8.70
C ILE A 181 14.02 13.05 -8.78
N GLU A 182 14.72 13.00 -7.65
CA GLU A 182 16.17 13.21 -7.61
C GLU A 182 16.98 11.99 -8.03
N GLN A 183 16.37 10.82 -8.13
CA GLN A 183 17.05 9.57 -8.44
C GLN A 183 17.13 9.33 -9.96
N GLU A 184 18.34 9.01 -10.43
CA GLU A 184 18.62 8.56 -11.79
C GLU A 184 19.07 7.09 -11.79
N GLY A 185 19.31 6.56 -12.97
CA GLY A 185 19.85 5.22 -13.15
C GLY A 185 18.86 4.23 -13.76
N VAL A 186 19.00 2.96 -13.41
CA VAL A 186 18.27 1.82 -13.99
C VAL A 186 17.48 1.12 -12.89
N LEU A 187 16.21 0.80 -13.18
CA LEU A 187 15.37 0.01 -12.29
C LEU A 187 15.86 -1.43 -12.19
N PRO A 188 15.67 -2.10 -11.04
CA PRO A 188 15.99 -3.51 -10.89
C PRO A 188 15.26 -4.38 -11.92
N GLY A 189 15.88 -5.48 -12.33
CA GLY A 189 15.30 -6.48 -13.19
C GLY A 189 15.95 -6.58 -14.59
N PRO A 190 15.58 -7.59 -15.38
CA PRO A 190 16.26 -7.93 -16.64
C PRO A 190 15.99 -6.96 -17.79
N LEU A 191 14.97 -6.09 -17.65
CA LEU A 191 14.57 -5.15 -18.71
C LEU A 191 15.46 -3.91 -18.80
N CYS A 192 16.34 -3.66 -17.82
CA CYS A 192 17.24 -2.52 -17.76
C CYS A 192 16.52 -1.17 -18.02
N LEU A 193 15.33 -1.00 -17.44
CA LEU A 193 14.52 0.20 -17.63
C LEU A 193 15.17 1.39 -16.92
N ARG A 194 15.38 2.48 -17.65
CA ARG A 194 15.88 3.72 -17.06
C ARG A 194 14.78 4.44 -16.29
N ARG A 195 15.17 5.04 -15.16
CA ARG A 195 14.32 6.01 -14.44
C ARG A 195 14.02 7.20 -15.35
N LYS A 196 12.81 7.70 -15.28
CA LYS A 196 12.27 8.76 -16.17
C LYS A 196 11.73 9.98 -15.40
N ALA A 197 11.46 9.84 -14.10
CA ALA A 197 10.82 10.88 -13.29
C ALA A 197 11.51 12.23 -13.44
N LEU A 198 12.83 12.30 -13.22
CA LEU A 198 13.61 13.54 -13.37
C LEU A 198 13.47 14.14 -14.76
N SER A 199 13.59 13.33 -15.82
CA SER A 199 13.52 13.84 -17.21
C SER A 199 12.15 14.39 -17.54
N TYR A 200 11.06 13.80 -17.04
CA TYR A 200 9.70 14.33 -17.19
C TYR A 200 9.51 15.60 -16.37
N HIS A 201 10.04 15.66 -15.15
CA HIS A 201 9.99 16.83 -14.30
C HIS A 201 10.65 18.05 -14.97
N VAL A 202 11.90 17.90 -15.44
CA VAL A 202 12.63 18.97 -16.10
C VAL A 202 11.93 19.44 -17.38
N ARG A 203 11.45 18.50 -18.21
CA ARG A 203 10.73 18.85 -19.44
C ARG A 203 9.42 19.59 -19.20
N ALA A 204 8.73 19.30 -18.09
CA ALA A 204 7.47 19.96 -17.74
C ALA A 204 7.64 21.48 -17.57
N PHE A 205 8.79 21.95 -17.08
CA PHE A 205 9.04 23.39 -16.93
C PHE A 205 9.21 24.16 -18.25
N GLY A 206 9.57 23.47 -19.33
CA GLY A 206 9.67 24.07 -20.67
C GLY A 206 8.36 24.14 -21.45
N GLN A 207 7.23 23.74 -20.84
CA GLN A 207 5.92 23.66 -21.49
C GLN A 207 4.98 24.76 -21.01
N GLY A 208 3.98 25.12 -21.83
CA GLY A 208 2.89 26.02 -21.41
C GLY A 208 2.03 25.37 -20.28
N ASP A 209 1.32 26.20 -19.52
CA ASP A 209 0.68 25.85 -18.24
C ASP A 209 -0.14 24.57 -18.24
N THR A 210 -0.93 24.33 -19.28
CA THR A 210 -1.76 23.11 -19.39
C THR A 210 -0.92 21.85 -19.50
N PHE A 211 0.12 21.86 -20.33
CA PHE A 211 1.02 20.73 -20.51
C PHE A 211 1.98 20.57 -19.32
N LYS A 212 2.40 21.69 -18.72
CA LYS A 212 3.21 21.69 -17.50
C LYS A 212 2.52 20.95 -16.37
N THR A 213 1.23 21.22 -16.10
CA THR A 213 0.44 20.53 -15.09
C THR A 213 0.43 19.02 -15.31
N ARG A 214 0.14 18.56 -16.53
CA ARG A 214 0.15 17.11 -16.85
C ARG A 214 1.54 16.52 -16.72
N GLY A 215 2.56 17.21 -17.21
CA GLY A 215 3.95 16.76 -17.14
C GLY A 215 4.44 16.58 -15.70
N LEU A 216 4.08 17.51 -14.80
CA LEU A 216 4.44 17.42 -13.38
C LEU A 216 3.73 16.24 -12.68
N VAL A 217 2.42 16.06 -12.89
CA VAL A 217 1.69 14.93 -12.31
C VAL A 217 2.28 13.59 -12.79
N PHE A 218 2.62 13.49 -14.09
CA PHE A 218 3.30 12.28 -14.60
C PHE A 218 4.69 12.08 -13.98
N ALA A 219 5.48 13.15 -13.82
CA ALA A 219 6.78 13.06 -13.18
C ALA A 219 6.66 12.57 -11.73
N PHE A 220 5.73 13.10 -10.95
CA PHE A 220 5.49 12.69 -9.57
C PHE A 220 4.99 11.24 -9.48
N ALA A 221 4.10 10.82 -10.38
CA ALA A 221 3.61 9.43 -10.43
C ALA A 221 4.74 8.46 -10.78
N LEU A 222 5.59 8.82 -11.75
CA LEU A 222 6.79 8.05 -12.08
C LEU A 222 7.76 7.98 -10.92
N ALA A 223 7.99 9.10 -10.21
CA ALA A 223 8.89 9.15 -9.06
C ALA A 223 8.52 8.11 -8.00
N VAL A 224 7.25 8.10 -7.56
CA VAL A 224 6.78 7.12 -6.57
C VAL A 224 6.79 5.69 -7.12
N SER A 225 6.42 5.49 -8.38
CA SER A 225 6.42 4.16 -9.01
C SER A 225 7.83 3.59 -9.17
N GLU A 226 8.80 4.44 -9.47
CA GLU A 226 10.22 4.06 -9.58
C GLU A 226 10.83 3.77 -8.20
N GLU A 227 10.46 4.55 -7.16
CA GLU A 227 10.80 4.23 -5.77
C GLU A 227 10.20 2.88 -5.36
N ASN A 228 8.93 2.64 -5.66
CA ASN A 228 8.28 1.36 -5.41
C ASN A 228 9.03 0.20 -6.09
N ALA A 229 9.39 0.35 -7.36
CA ALA A 229 10.10 -0.68 -8.14
C ALA A 229 11.50 -1.00 -7.58
N CYS A 230 12.13 -0.03 -6.93
CA CYS A 230 13.46 -0.18 -6.32
C CYS A 230 13.43 -0.67 -4.85
N GLY A 231 12.27 -1.04 -4.32
CA GLY A 231 12.15 -1.44 -2.91
C GLY A 231 12.18 -0.26 -1.93
N GLY A 232 11.94 0.96 -2.41
CA GLY A 232 11.82 2.15 -1.57
C GLY A 232 10.58 2.11 -0.68
N THR A 233 10.60 2.93 0.37
CA THR A 233 9.44 3.09 1.26
C THR A 233 8.38 3.93 0.59
N ILE A 234 7.18 3.37 0.44
CA ILE A 234 6.01 4.00 -0.16
C ILE A 234 4.77 3.76 0.73
N VAL A 235 3.67 4.36 0.33
CA VAL A 235 2.35 4.09 0.91
C VAL A 235 1.51 3.34 -0.11
N THR A 236 0.83 2.27 0.31
CA THR A 236 -0.21 1.66 -0.54
C THR A 236 -1.39 2.63 -0.67
N ALA A 237 -1.97 2.73 -1.89
CA ALA A 237 -3.14 3.57 -2.13
C ALA A 237 -3.98 3.03 -3.31
N PRO A 238 -4.74 1.92 -3.16
CA PRO A 238 -4.76 1.01 -2.01
C PRO A 238 -3.70 -0.11 -2.04
N THR A 239 -2.90 -0.23 -3.11
CA THR A 239 -1.85 -1.26 -3.28
C THR A 239 -0.52 -0.63 -3.68
N CYS A 240 0.58 -1.42 -3.64
CA CYS A 240 1.87 -0.97 -4.17
C CYS A 240 1.81 -0.68 -5.68
N GLY A 241 1.04 -1.47 -6.45
CA GLY A 241 0.94 -1.29 -7.91
C GLY A 241 0.33 0.04 -8.33
N SER A 242 -0.48 0.65 -7.48
CA SER A 242 -1.13 1.95 -7.72
C SER A 242 -0.60 3.08 -6.85
N CYS A 243 0.46 2.86 -6.07
CA CYS A 243 0.99 3.79 -5.08
C CYS A 243 1.42 5.16 -5.62
N GLY A 244 1.63 5.29 -6.93
CA GLY A 244 2.02 6.55 -7.57
C GLY A 244 0.85 7.51 -7.87
N VAL A 245 -0.39 7.00 -7.92
CA VAL A 245 -1.55 7.80 -8.39
C VAL A 245 -1.92 8.88 -7.38
N LEU A 246 -2.31 8.49 -6.17
CA LEU A 246 -2.79 9.43 -5.15
C LEU A 246 -1.69 10.42 -4.71
N PRO A 247 -0.45 10.01 -4.39
CA PRO A 247 0.59 10.95 -3.98
C PRO A 247 0.93 11.99 -5.04
N SER A 248 0.98 11.60 -6.32
CA SER A 248 1.31 12.53 -7.40
C SER A 248 0.30 13.66 -7.55
N VAL A 249 -0.98 13.31 -7.41
CA VAL A 249 -2.07 14.27 -7.49
C VAL A 249 -2.07 15.19 -6.27
N LEU A 250 -1.99 14.63 -5.06
CA LEU A 250 -1.98 15.42 -3.82
C LEU A 250 -0.74 16.31 -3.72
N TYR A 251 0.44 15.82 -4.12
CA TYR A 251 1.66 16.62 -4.15
C TYR A 251 1.56 17.77 -5.13
N HIS A 252 0.93 17.53 -6.29
CA HIS A 252 0.64 18.60 -7.26
C HIS A 252 -0.32 19.64 -6.69
N MET A 253 -1.39 19.20 -6.00
CA MET A 253 -2.34 20.11 -5.35
C MET A 253 -1.67 20.95 -4.26
N HIS A 254 -0.84 20.31 -3.43
CA HIS A 254 -0.05 20.98 -2.40
C HIS A 254 0.90 22.03 -2.97
N THR A 255 1.67 21.68 -4.01
CA THR A 255 2.70 22.57 -4.55
C THR A 255 2.19 23.66 -5.49
N LYS A 256 1.11 23.39 -6.26
CA LYS A 256 0.56 24.33 -7.23
C LYS A 256 -0.47 25.28 -6.62
N TYR A 257 -1.33 24.76 -5.74
CA TYR A 257 -2.43 25.53 -5.15
C TYR A 257 -2.18 25.91 -3.69
N GLU A 258 -0.99 25.59 -3.18
CA GLU A 258 -0.52 25.92 -1.83
C GLU A 258 -1.46 25.45 -0.70
N PHE A 259 -2.16 24.31 -0.93
CA PHE A 259 -2.96 23.70 0.12
C PHE A 259 -2.07 23.26 1.28
N ASN A 260 -2.40 23.68 2.49
CA ASN A 260 -1.68 23.30 3.68
C ASN A 260 -1.88 21.79 4.03
N ASP A 261 -0.98 21.24 4.83
CA ASP A 261 -1.00 19.83 5.20
C ASP A 261 -2.33 19.41 5.85
N THR A 262 -2.95 20.25 6.67
CA THR A 262 -4.25 19.95 7.29
C THR A 262 -5.35 19.67 6.26
N ARG A 263 -5.41 20.46 5.17
CA ARG A 263 -6.38 20.24 4.08
C ARG A 263 -6.07 18.96 3.32
N ILE A 264 -4.80 18.69 3.07
CA ILE A 264 -4.37 17.44 2.40
C ILE A 264 -4.72 16.21 3.27
N ILE A 265 -4.49 16.26 4.58
CA ILE A 265 -4.81 15.18 5.50
C ILE A 265 -6.32 14.90 5.55
N ARG A 266 -7.16 15.94 5.55
CA ARG A 266 -8.62 15.78 5.42
C ARG A 266 -9.03 15.16 4.08
N ALA A 267 -8.36 15.53 2.99
CA ALA A 267 -8.59 14.92 1.68
C ALA A 267 -8.11 13.45 1.64
N LEU A 268 -7.03 13.12 2.35
CA LEU A 268 -6.61 11.73 2.55
C LEU A 268 -7.66 10.92 3.32
N ALA A 269 -8.29 11.50 4.34
CA ALA A 269 -9.37 10.82 5.07
C ALA A 269 -10.54 10.47 4.14
N THR A 270 -11.01 11.42 3.33
CA THR A 270 -12.04 11.17 2.31
C THR A 270 -11.59 10.12 1.28
N SER A 271 -10.36 10.23 0.78
CA SER A 271 -9.76 9.27 -0.15
C SER A 271 -9.69 7.86 0.46
N GLY A 272 -9.28 7.74 1.72
CA GLY A 272 -9.25 6.48 2.47
C GLY A 272 -10.63 5.85 2.61
N LEU A 273 -11.67 6.66 2.86
CA LEU A 273 -13.05 6.21 2.91
C LEU A 273 -13.50 5.58 1.58
N ILE A 274 -13.20 6.23 0.44
CA ILE A 274 -13.49 5.66 -0.88
C ILE A 274 -12.77 4.32 -1.08
N GLY A 275 -11.49 4.26 -0.71
CA GLY A 275 -10.71 3.01 -0.77
C GLY A 275 -11.28 1.90 0.12
N ALA A 276 -11.74 2.24 1.33
CA ALA A 276 -12.37 1.30 2.28
C ALA A 276 -13.71 0.76 1.74
N ILE A 277 -14.56 1.62 1.16
CA ILE A 277 -15.83 1.21 0.53
C ILE A 277 -15.56 0.19 -0.58
N VAL A 278 -14.59 0.46 -1.47
CA VAL A 278 -14.26 -0.48 -2.54
C VAL A 278 -13.66 -1.77 -1.99
N LYS A 279 -12.74 -1.68 -1.02
CA LYS A 279 -12.11 -2.85 -0.39
C LYS A 279 -13.12 -3.75 0.29
N ASN A 280 -14.18 -3.18 0.91
CA ASN A 280 -15.23 -3.93 1.58
C ASN A 280 -16.23 -4.59 0.63
N ASN A 281 -16.62 -3.93 -0.46
CA ASN A 281 -17.69 -4.37 -1.36
C ASN A 281 -17.17 -5.10 -2.62
N ALA A 282 -15.86 -5.01 -2.88
CA ALA A 282 -15.18 -5.63 -4.01
C ALA A 282 -13.76 -6.07 -3.60
N SER A 283 -12.87 -6.26 -4.57
CA SER A 283 -11.46 -6.56 -4.29
C SER A 283 -10.55 -5.43 -4.79
N VAL A 284 -9.49 -5.18 -4.03
CA VAL A 284 -8.36 -4.31 -4.44
C VAL A 284 -7.12 -5.15 -4.80
N SER A 285 -7.23 -6.48 -4.78
CA SER A 285 -6.12 -7.40 -5.07
C SER A 285 -5.88 -7.50 -6.57
N GLY A 286 -4.67 -7.15 -7.02
CA GLY A 286 -4.27 -7.33 -8.42
C GLY A 286 -4.35 -8.77 -8.92
N ALA A 287 -4.30 -9.77 -8.02
CA ALA A 287 -4.48 -11.18 -8.36
C ALA A 287 -5.93 -11.53 -8.72
N GLU A 288 -6.90 -10.79 -8.22
CA GLU A 288 -8.34 -11.01 -8.43
C GLU A 288 -8.91 -10.09 -9.50
N VAL A 289 -8.62 -8.81 -9.43
CA VAL A 289 -9.22 -7.76 -10.29
C VAL A 289 -8.25 -7.19 -11.33
N GLY A 290 -7.00 -7.64 -11.33
CA GLY A 290 -5.95 -7.16 -12.22
C GLY A 290 -5.51 -5.72 -11.93
N CYS A 291 -4.49 -5.26 -12.66
CA CYS A 291 -3.94 -3.91 -12.48
C CYS A 291 -4.98 -2.80 -12.74
N GLN A 292 -5.98 -3.05 -13.60
CA GLN A 292 -7.04 -2.08 -13.89
C GLN A 292 -7.93 -1.81 -12.67
N GLY A 293 -8.23 -2.85 -11.87
CA GLY A 293 -8.95 -2.69 -10.60
C GLY A 293 -8.15 -1.87 -9.60
N GLU A 294 -6.88 -2.21 -9.41
CA GLU A 294 -5.99 -1.45 -8.50
C GLU A 294 -5.89 0.03 -8.87
N VAL A 295 -5.58 0.33 -10.14
CA VAL A 295 -5.41 1.71 -10.62
C VAL A 295 -6.75 2.44 -10.66
N GLY A 296 -7.84 1.77 -11.03
CA GLY A 296 -9.19 2.35 -11.02
C GLY A 296 -9.60 2.84 -9.63
N VAL A 297 -9.36 2.03 -8.59
CA VAL A 297 -9.63 2.44 -7.20
C VAL A 297 -8.75 3.62 -6.79
N ALA A 298 -7.45 3.59 -7.13
CA ALA A 298 -6.55 4.71 -6.83
C ALA A 298 -6.97 6.01 -7.53
N CYS A 299 -7.48 5.92 -8.76
CA CYS A 299 -8.02 7.07 -9.49
C CYS A 299 -9.30 7.61 -8.82
N ALA A 300 -10.21 6.75 -8.37
CA ALA A 300 -11.40 7.16 -7.62
C ALA A 300 -11.02 7.85 -6.30
N MET A 301 -10.07 7.28 -5.56
CA MET A 301 -9.51 7.88 -4.34
C MET A 301 -8.92 9.27 -4.60
N ALA A 302 -8.14 9.42 -5.67
CA ALA A 302 -7.51 10.70 -6.03
C ALA A 302 -8.55 11.73 -6.51
N ALA A 303 -9.54 11.30 -7.29
CA ALA A 303 -10.61 12.18 -7.76
C ALA A 303 -11.44 12.75 -6.60
N ALA A 304 -11.83 11.91 -5.63
CA ALA A 304 -12.55 12.32 -4.44
C ALA A 304 -11.73 13.33 -3.59
N ALA A 305 -10.44 13.06 -3.40
CA ALA A 305 -9.54 13.96 -2.68
C ALA A 305 -9.45 15.34 -3.35
N VAL A 306 -9.28 15.39 -4.67
CA VAL A 306 -9.21 16.65 -5.43
C VAL A 306 -10.55 17.38 -5.40
N ALA A 307 -11.66 16.68 -5.61
CA ALA A 307 -12.99 17.28 -5.56
C ALA A 307 -13.22 17.97 -4.21
N GLN A 308 -12.85 17.33 -3.11
CA GLN A 308 -12.93 17.92 -1.77
C GLN A 308 -11.99 19.14 -1.62
N LEU A 309 -10.74 19.06 -2.07
CA LEU A 309 -9.80 20.19 -2.00
C LEU A 309 -10.29 21.40 -2.77
N MET A 310 -10.98 21.18 -3.88
CA MET A 310 -11.58 22.23 -4.71
C MET A 310 -12.95 22.70 -4.21
N GLY A 311 -13.42 22.24 -3.05
CA GLY A 311 -14.67 22.67 -2.41
C GLY A 311 -15.92 21.97 -2.95
N GLY A 312 -15.78 20.78 -3.52
CA GLY A 312 -16.91 19.99 -3.99
C GLY A 312 -17.85 19.59 -2.88
N SER A 313 -19.16 19.60 -3.17
CA SER A 313 -20.21 19.05 -2.29
C SER A 313 -20.10 17.51 -2.22
N PRO A 314 -20.76 16.87 -1.23
CA PRO A 314 -20.80 15.40 -1.15
C PRO A 314 -21.19 14.73 -2.47
N SER A 315 -22.21 15.25 -3.17
CA SER A 315 -22.65 14.72 -4.48
C SER A 315 -21.68 14.98 -5.64
N GLN A 316 -20.74 15.91 -5.50
CA GLN A 316 -19.69 16.17 -6.50
C GLN A 316 -18.43 15.34 -6.25
N ILE A 317 -18.27 14.87 -5.01
CA ILE A 317 -17.15 13.98 -4.61
C ILE A 317 -17.47 12.54 -4.98
N GLU A 318 -18.77 12.12 -4.84
CA GLU A 318 -19.25 10.80 -5.28
C GLU A 318 -19.12 10.62 -6.79
#